data_8eba785feb44b67db967582731311e49
#
_entry.id   8eba785feb44b67db967582731311e49
#
_cell.length_a   1.000
_cell.length_b   1.000
_cell.length_c   1.000
_cell.angle_alpha   90.00
_cell.angle_beta   90.00
_cell.angle_gamma   90.00
#
_symmetry.space_group_name_H-M   'P 1'
#
loop_
_entity.id
_entity.type
_entity.pdbx_description
1 polymer ?
#
loop_
_entity_poly.entity_id
_entity_poly.type
_entity_poly.pdbx_seq_one_letter_code
_entity_poly.pdbx_strand_id
1 'polypeptide(L)'
;MAAQKRPRTTARAVADTPDAGPPETRASETDARSEPGFGYAVCRTASFETRAEAFRVEPHRADALHLERLPRASFVPSLTRDATKGQAGRVAVVGGCAEYTGAPFFAAVSALNTGCDVVHVFCTESAAPVIKSYSPEIIAHPYVFSRSAAETIAADASGAPPPASEEGARKTARWLKNMDAVVAGPGLGRDPDALHFARRVLEFAREEGIPLVVDADALYLVCLDPALVRGNVNAVLTPNAAELRRLAGAILGEEEARALTDVQRPEYDWSADGGEKKKARFLSARERVTRRLSEALRGVAILSKGSVDLGVCSATATDDDQDPRPRGPGLSAAEHAERAKEHVVAWCAVREGGTPRRCGGQGDVLAGSLATFLAWASVARRARARFRAEAEAFPVSPCLDAAEKVSAAAHAARVTRDAARAAFEKKKRATTASDVVEEIGEAFEARFPADRASYASSEERYGGDMNAKAS
;
A
#
# COMPACT_ATOMS: atom_id res chain seq x y z
N MET A 1 15.44 63.31 -37.17
CA MET A 1 16.06 61.95 -37.15
C MET A 1 15.01 60.98 -36.65
N ALA A 2 14.65 60.00 -37.47
CA ALA A 2 13.45 59.20 -37.37
C ALA A 2 13.51 58.15 -36.24
N ALA A 3 12.43 58.08 -35.44
CA ALA A 3 12.18 57.00 -34.50
C ALA A 3 11.42 55.86 -35.18
N GLN A 4 12.03 54.70 -35.32
CA GLN A 4 11.41 53.48 -35.85
C GLN A 4 10.47 52.86 -34.81
N LYS A 5 9.18 52.78 -35.17
CA LYS A 5 8.14 52.01 -34.49
C LYS A 5 8.33 50.51 -34.79
N ARG A 6 8.43 49.67 -33.75
CA ARG A 6 8.28 48.22 -33.88
C ARG A 6 6.78 47.84 -33.83
N PRO A 7 6.33 46.81 -34.55
CA PRO A 7 4.94 46.41 -34.56
C PRO A 7 4.58 45.60 -33.32
N ARG A 8 3.38 45.82 -32.78
CA ARG A 8 2.74 45.04 -31.72
C ARG A 8 2.30 43.70 -32.31
N THR A 9 2.83 42.59 -31.80
CA THR A 9 2.29 41.27 -32.03
C THR A 9 1.08 41.07 -31.12
N THR A 10 -0.07 40.87 -31.71
CA THR A 10 -1.32 40.49 -31.05
C THR A 10 -1.19 39.07 -30.56
N ALA A 11 -1.28 38.88 -29.25
CA ALA A 11 -1.42 37.57 -28.64
C ALA A 11 -2.76 36.95 -29.03
N ARG A 12 -2.71 35.86 -29.77
CA ARG A 12 -3.86 35.03 -30.12
C ARG A 12 -4.23 34.21 -28.90
N ALA A 13 -5.43 34.42 -28.37
CA ALA A 13 -5.99 33.60 -27.30
C ALA A 13 -6.03 32.13 -27.74
N VAL A 14 -5.36 31.28 -27.00
CA VAL A 14 -5.48 29.83 -27.15
C VAL A 14 -6.79 29.43 -26.47
N ALA A 15 -7.74 28.99 -27.29
CA ALA A 15 -9.00 28.46 -26.79
C ALA A 15 -8.73 27.23 -25.90
N ASP A 16 -9.29 27.27 -24.70
CA ASP A 16 -9.35 26.14 -23.79
C ASP A 16 -10.02 24.93 -24.46
N THR A 17 -9.26 23.93 -24.79
CA THR A 17 -9.82 22.62 -25.12
C THR A 17 -10.32 21.97 -23.83
N PRO A 18 -11.57 21.47 -23.79
CA PRO A 18 -12.08 20.79 -22.61
C PRO A 18 -11.24 19.53 -22.30
N ASP A 19 -10.77 19.46 -21.09
CA ASP A 19 -10.03 18.35 -20.50
C ASP A 19 -10.83 17.04 -20.72
N ALA A 20 -10.33 16.17 -21.59
CA ALA A 20 -10.92 14.87 -21.84
C ALA A 20 -10.66 14.00 -20.61
N GLY A 21 -11.65 13.84 -19.76
CA GLY A 21 -11.66 12.85 -18.69
C GLY A 21 -11.35 11.44 -19.24
N PRO A 22 -11.07 10.46 -18.37
CA PRO A 22 -10.85 9.09 -18.81
C PRO A 22 -12.01 8.62 -19.68
N PRO A 23 -11.76 7.88 -20.76
CA PRO A 23 -12.82 7.44 -21.66
C PRO A 23 -13.87 6.64 -20.87
N GLU A 24 -15.09 7.15 -20.84
CA GLU A 24 -16.24 6.38 -20.38
C GLU A 24 -16.42 5.21 -21.35
N THR A 25 -16.23 4.00 -20.86
CA THR A 25 -16.62 2.79 -21.60
C THR A 25 -18.13 2.76 -21.69
N ARG A 26 -18.69 3.29 -22.79
CA ARG A 26 -20.07 3.02 -23.18
C ARG A 26 -20.20 1.54 -23.46
N ALA A 27 -20.96 0.85 -22.62
CA ALA A 27 -21.49 -0.46 -22.95
C ALA A 27 -22.43 -0.30 -24.15
N SER A 28 -22.02 -0.76 -25.34
CA SER A 28 -22.91 -1.00 -26.44
C SER A 28 -23.56 -2.38 -26.23
N GLU A 29 -24.87 -2.38 -25.98
CA GLU A 29 -25.69 -3.58 -26.16
C GLU A 29 -25.59 -3.99 -27.63
N THR A 30 -25.00 -5.16 -27.89
CA THR A 30 -25.45 -6.16 -28.88
C THR A 30 -24.47 -7.33 -28.93
N ASP A 31 -25.05 -8.50 -28.94
CA ASP A 31 -24.57 -9.82 -29.40
C ASP A 31 -24.00 -10.76 -28.31
N ALA A 32 -24.93 -11.66 -27.93
CA ALA A 32 -24.65 -12.92 -27.28
C ALA A 32 -23.83 -13.82 -28.21
N ARG A 33 -22.50 -13.90 -28.02
CA ARG A 33 -21.67 -15.03 -28.49
C ARG A 33 -20.52 -15.28 -27.54
N SER A 34 -20.57 -16.42 -26.86
CA SER A 34 -19.47 -17.18 -26.24
C SER A 34 -18.28 -16.38 -25.73
N GLU A 35 -18.30 -16.00 -24.45
CA GLU A 35 -17.11 -15.52 -23.74
C GLU A 35 -16.11 -16.67 -23.58
N PRO A 36 -14.82 -16.46 -23.92
CA PRO A 36 -13.76 -17.36 -23.49
C PRO A 36 -13.62 -17.20 -21.97
N GLY A 37 -13.84 -18.28 -21.23
CA GLY A 37 -13.76 -18.32 -19.78
C GLY A 37 -12.42 -17.77 -19.31
N PHE A 38 -12.46 -16.79 -18.41
CA PHE A 38 -11.32 -16.29 -17.66
C PHE A 38 -10.76 -17.42 -16.80
N GLY A 39 -9.80 -18.14 -17.33
CA GLY A 39 -9.08 -19.17 -16.62
C GLY A 39 -8.07 -18.57 -15.66
N TYR A 40 -8.51 -18.12 -14.49
CA TYR A 40 -7.59 -18.11 -13.37
C TYR A 40 -7.25 -19.57 -13.09
N ALA A 41 -6.02 -19.97 -13.35
CA ALA A 41 -5.51 -21.26 -12.92
C ALA A 41 -5.45 -21.25 -11.38
N VAL A 42 -6.59 -21.49 -10.75
CA VAL A 42 -6.67 -21.83 -9.34
C VAL A 42 -6.04 -23.20 -9.23
N CYS A 43 -4.82 -23.25 -8.71
CA CYS A 43 -4.20 -24.51 -8.33
C CYS A 43 -5.16 -25.26 -7.41
N ARG A 44 -5.85 -26.27 -7.95
CA ARG A 44 -6.72 -27.15 -7.20
C ARG A 44 -5.85 -28.08 -6.36
N THR A 45 -5.38 -27.63 -5.22
CA THR A 45 -4.88 -28.55 -4.19
C THR A 45 -5.18 -28.00 -2.80
N ALA A 46 -5.94 -28.82 -2.08
CA ALA A 46 -6.28 -28.74 -0.65
C ALA A 46 -7.37 -27.73 -0.25
N SER A 47 -8.40 -28.26 0.35
CA SER A 47 -9.56 -27.62 0.93
C SER A 47 -9.24 -26.33 1.70
N PHE A 48 -9.85 -25.24 1.28
CA PHE A 48 -9.64 -23.88 1.80
C PHE A 48 -10.13 -23.69 3.25
N GLU A 49 -10.93 -24.62 3.77
CA GLU A 49 -11.43 -24.59 5.15
C GLU A 49 -10.35 -24.81 6.19
N THR A 50 -9.32 -25.61 5.91
CA THR A 50 -8.20 -25.86 6.83
C THR A 50 -7.18 -24.74 6.89
N ARG A 51 -7.18 -23.77 5.96
CA ARG A 51 -6.22 -22.65 5.96
C ARG A 51 -6.71 -21.42 6.69
N ALA A 52 -8.02 -21.19 6.81
CA ALA A 52 -8.57 -20.13 7.66
C ALA A 52 -8.33 -20.41 9.15
N GLU A 53 -8.30 -21.67 9.56
CA GLU A 53 -7.96 -22.06 10.94
C GLU A 53 -6.47 -21.85 11.29
N ALA A 54 -5.57 -21.92 10.33
CA ALA A 54 -4.14 -21.66 10.56
C ALA A 54 -3.83 -20.18 10.90
N PHE A 55 -4.75 -19.26 10.68
CA PHE A 55 -4.64 -17.83 11.02
C PHE A 55 -5.44 -17.43 12.28
N ARG A 56 -6.16 -18.37 12.92
CA ARG A 56 -6.73 -18.14 14.24
C ARG A 56 -5.61 -18.26 15.29
N VAL A 57 -5.05 -17.12 15.66
CA VAL A 57 -4.16 -17.08 16.84
C VAL A 57 -5.05 -17.08 18.07
N GLU A 58 -5.10 -18.21 18.77
CA GLU A 58 -5.70 -18.31 20.10
C GLU A 58 -5.09 -17.23 21.02
N PRO A 59 -5.88 -16.53 21.86
CA PRO A 59 -5.41 -15.41 22.68
C PRO A 59 -4.28 -15.79 23.67
N HIS A 60 -4.02 -17.05 23.90
CA HIS A 60 -3.01 -17.56 24.83
C HIS A 60 -1.81 -18.26 24.18
N ARG A 61 -1.78 -18.38 22.85
CA ARG A 61 -0.66 -18.92 22.09
C ARG A 61 -0.24 -17.92 21.02
N ALA A 62 0.49 -16.89 21.43
CA ALA A 62 1.25 -16.05 20.52
C ALA A 62 2.46 -16.83 19.98
N ASP A 63 2.21 -17.91 19.24
CA ASP A 63 3.23 -18.51 18.41
C ASP A 63 3.48 -17.55 17.25
N ALA A 64 4.68 -16.98 17.26
CA ALA A 64 5.17 -16.13 16.19
C ALA A 64 4.95 -16.85 14.86
N LEU A 65 4.11 -16.28 13.99
CA LEU A 65 4.13 -16.63 12.57
C LEU A 65 5.52 -16.22 12.05
N HIS A 66 6.48 -17.17 12.12
CA HIS A 66 7.75 -16.98 11.45
C HIS A 66 7.48 -16.82 9.97
N LEU A 67 7.94 -15.71 9.39
CA LEU A 67 7.82 -15.38 7.97
C LEU A 67 8.32 -16.48 7.02
N GLU A 68 9.21 -17.36 7.50
CA GLU A 68 9.68 -18.54 6.77
C GLU A 68 8.55 -19.52 6.42
N ARG A 69 7.39 -19.42 7.08
CA ARG A 69 6.21 -20.26 6.87
C ARG A 69 5.01 -19.50 6.28
N LEU A 70 5.13 -18.20 5.95
CA LEU A 70 4.07 -17.56 5.18
C LEU A 70 3.96 -18.29 3.84
N PRO A 71 2.79 -18.85 3.51
CA PRO A 71 2.58 -19.42 2.19
C PRO A 71 2.88 -18.33 1.16
N ARG A 72 3.40 -18.73 -0.01
CA ARG A 72 3.53 -17.81 -1.16
C ARG A 72 2.27 -16.97 -1.19
N ALA A 73 2.41 -15.66 -1.20
CA ALA A 73 1.26 -14.78 -1.16
C ALA A 73 0.30 -15.19 -2.28
N SER A 74 -0.82 -15.80 -1.89
CA SER A 74 -1.80 -16.38 -2.82
C SER A 74 -2.47 -15.32 -3.72
N PHE A 75 -2.11 -14.05 -3.50
CA PHE A 75 -2.60 -12.91 -4.24
C PHE A 75 -1.59 -12.34 -5.26
N VAL A 76 -0.34 -12.84 -5.31
CA VAL A 76 0.60 -12.46 -6.38
C VAL A 76 0.09 -13.02 -7.69
N PRO A 77 -0.20 -12.18 -8.71
CA PRO A 77 -0.76 -12.64 -9.97
C PRO A 77 0.26 -13.48 -10.74
N SER A 78 -0.21 -14.54 -11.41
CA SER A 78 0.60 -15.29 -12.33
C SER A 78 0.80 -14.51 -13.64
N LEU A 79 2.01 -14.57 -14.20
CA LEU A 79 2.26 -14.05 -15.54
C LEU A 79 1.67 -15.01 -16.56
N THR A 80 0.68 -14.54 -17.32
CA THR A 80 0.02 -15.33 -18.38
C THR A 80 0.06 -14.56 -19.69
N ARG A 81 0.00 -15.30 -20.84
CA ARG A 81 0.01 -14.66 -22.17
C ARG A 81 -1.25 -13.83 -22.44
N ASP A 82 -2.35 -14.18 -21.80
CA ASP A 82 -3.65 -13.54 -21.99
C ASP A 82 -3.84 -12.35 -21.01
N ALA A 83 -2.79 -11.99 -20.24
CA ALA A 83 -2.86 -10.87 -19.34
C ALA A 83 -3.02 -9.56 -20.10
N THR A 84 -3.94 -8.71 -19.64
CA THR A 84 -4.21 -7.39 -20.23
C THR A 84 -3.69 -6.27 -19.34
N LYS A 85 -3.33 -5.13 -19.94
CA LYS A 85 -2.85 -3.95 -19.23
C LYS A 85 -3.83 -3.51 -18.15
N GLY A 86 -3.35 -3.34 -16.92
CA GLY A 86 -4.10 -2.98 -15.74
C GLY A 86 -4.55 -4.18 -14.89
N GLN A 87 -4.35 -5.39 -15.37
CA GLN A 87 -4.72 -6.62 -14.65
C GLN A 87 -3.77 -6.90 -13.46
N ALA A 88 -2.48 -6.55 -13.58
CA ALA A 88 -1.53 -6.63 -12.48
C ALA A 88 -1.58 -5.39 -11.55
N GLY A 89 -2.64 -4.59 -11.64
CA GLY A 89 -2.93 -3.50 -10.72
C GLY A 89 -2.50 -2.13 -11.23
N ARG A 90 -3.21 -1.12 -10.72
CA ARG A 90 -2.98 0.30 -10.97
C ARG A 90 -2.77 1.00 -9.64
N VAL A 91 -1.66 1.71 -9.49
CA VAL A 91 -1.29 2.38 -8.25
C VAL A 91 -1.31 3.89 -8.45
N ALA A 92 -1.93 4.60 -7.51
CA ALA A 92 -1.84 6.06 -7.42
C ALA A 92 -0.84 6.46 -6.33
N VAL A 93 -0.01 7.45 -6.61
CA VAL A 93 0.87 8.09 -5.62
C VAL A 93 0.44 9.55 -5.50
N VAL A 94 0.12 9.98 -4.29
CA VAL A 94 -0.27 11.36 -3.96
C VAL A 94 0.85 12.01 -3.18
N GLY A 95 1.57 12.93 -3.81
CA GLY A 95 2.72 13.59 -3.23
C GLY A 95 3.59 14.24 -4.29
N GLY A 96 4.60 14.95 -3.86
CA GLY A 96 5.48 15.73 -4.72
C GLY A 96 5.14 17.22 -4.69
N CYS A 97 6.08 17.99 -4.17
CA CYS A 97 6.07 19.45 -4.16
C CYS A 97 7.36 19.98 -4.79
N ALA A 98 7.53 21.29 -4.83
CA ALA A 98 8.67 21.93 -5.46
C ALA A 98 10.03 21.41 -4.96
N GLU A 99 10.12 21.12 -3.66
CA GLU A 99 11.36 20.67 -3.00
C GLU A 99 11.53 19.14 -3.08
N TYR A 100 10.43 18.37 -3.18
CA TYR A 100 10.46 16.92 -3.00
C TYR A 100 9.82 16.20 -4.19
N THR A 101 10.53 16.15 -5.31
CA THR A 101 10.09 15.43 -6.53
C THR A 101 10.55 13.98 -6.55
N GLY A 102 11.64 13.66 -5.84
CA GLY A 102 12.23 12.32 -5.81
C GLY A 102 11.40 11.30 -5.02
N ALA A 103 10.79 11.69 -3.90
CA ALA A 103 10.03 10.77 -3.04
C ALA A 103 8.83 10.13 -3.77
N PRO A 104 7.92 10.88 -4.42
CA PRO A 104 6.85 10.27 -5.19
C PRO A 104 7.34 9.48 -6.41
N PHE A 105 8.47 9.90 -7.01
CA PHE A 105 9.11 9.12 -8.06
C PHE A 105 9.56 7.75 -7.56
N PHE A 106 10.28 7.69 -6.41
CA PHE A 106 10.72 6.41 -5.86
C PHE A 106 9.55 5.50 -5.48
N ALA A 107 8.48 6.04 -4.93
CA ALA A 107 7.27 5.26 -4.67
C ALA A 107 6.65 4.73 -5.97
N ALA A 108 6.55 5.56 -7.00
CA ALA A 108 5.95 5.21 -8.28
C ALA A 108 6.77 4.15 -9.03
N VAL A 109 8.08 4.36 -9.19
CA VAL A 109 8.95 3.42 -9.92
C VAL A 109 9.11 2.10 -9.17
N SER A 110 9.10 2.12 -7.84
CA SER A 110 9.15 0.89 -7.04
C SER A 110 7.87 0.07 -7.18
N ALA A 111 6.71 0.72 -7.31
CA ALA A 111 5.47 0.01 -7.61
C ALA A 111 5.55 -0.69 -8.98
N LEU A 112 6.05 -0.02 -10.02
CA LEU A 112 6.28 -0.61 -11.34
C LEU A 112 7.26 -1.78 -11.28
N ASN A 113 8.42 -1.61 -10.63
CA ASN A 113 9.46 -2.64 -10.54
C ASN A 113 9.03 -3.82 -9.65
N THR A 114 8.05 -3.63 -8.74
CA THR A 114 7.41 -4.73 -8.00
C THR A 114 6.43 -5.49 -8.88
N GLY A 115 5.90 -4.87 -9.94
CA GLY A 115 5.11 -5.55 -10.97
C GLY A 115 3.68 -5.03 -11.16
N CYS A 116 3.33 -3.80 -10.73
CA CYS A 116 2.07 -3.21 -11.15
C CYS A 116 2.16 -2.69 -12.60
N ASP A 117 1.03 -2.67 -13.31
CA ASP A 117 0.98 -2.33 -14.73
C ASP A 117 1.04 -0.83 -14.99
N VAL A 118 0.47 -0.02 -14.11
CA VAL A 118 0.28 1.42 -14.35
C VAL A 118 0.42 2.19 -13.04
N VAL A 119 1.15 3.31 -13.11
CA VAL A 119 1.27 4.22 -11.97
C VAL A 119 0.90 5.64 -12.38
N HIS A 120 0.07 6.26 -11.55
CA HIS A 120 -0.30 7.66 -11.63
C HIS A 120 0.25 8.42 -10.43
N VAL A 121 0.91 9.56 -10.66
CA VAL A 121 1.39 10.46 -9.61
C VAL A 121 0.56 11.74 -9.63
N PHE A 122 -0.05 12.08 -8.51
CA PHE A 122 -0.79 13.33 -8.30
C PHE A 122 0.07 14.27 -7.46
N CYS A 123 0.59 15.30 -8.07
CA CYS A 123 1.59 16.20 -7.49
C CYS A 123 1.28 17.67 -7.78
N THR A 124 2.10 18.57 -7.23
CA THR A 124 1.99 19.99 -7.54
C THR A 124 2.35 20.28 -9.00
N GLU A 125 1.86 21.41 -9.53
CA GLU A 125 2.16 21.86 -10.87
C GLU A 125 3.67 21.99 -11.11
N SER A 126 4.41 22.50 -10.12
CA SER A 126 5.86 22.65 -10.19
C SER A 126 6.63 21.32 -10.21
N ALA A 127 6.10 20.29 -9.54
CA ALA A 127 6.74 18.97 -9.48
C ALA A 127 6.48 18.10 -10.72
N ALA A 128 5.32 18.26 -11.37
CA ALA A 128 4.89 17.39 -12.46
C ALA A 128 5.87 17.33 -13.65
N PRO A 129 6.40 18.45 -14.19
CA PRO A 129 7.38 18.41 -15.28
C PRO A 129 8.66 17.67 -14.89
N VAL A 130 9.11 17.86 -13.65
CA VAL A 130 10.33 17.23 -13.13
C VAL A 130 10.14 15.73 -12.99
N ILE A 131 9.02 15.28 -12.41
CA ILE A 131 8.70 13.85 -12.26
C ILE A 131 8.59 13.18 -13.64
N LYS A 132 7.93 13.82 -14.61
CA LYS A 132 7.84 13.32 -16.00
C LYS A 132 9.20 13.19 -16.68
N SER A 133 10.18 14.00 -16.29
CA SER A 133 11.54 13.93 -16.84
C SER A 133 12.35 12.76 -16.30
N TYR A 134 11.96 12.16 -15.17
CA TYR A 134 12.66 11.02 -14.57
C TYR A 134 12.33 9.69 -15.26
N SER A 135 11.09 9.50 -15.71
CA SER A 135 10.65 8.27 -16.38
C SER A 135 9.42 8.50 -17.24
N PRO A 136 9.40 7.99 -18.50
CA PRO A 136 8.23 8.07 -19.38
C PRO A 136 7.10 7.13 -18.98
N GLU A 137 7.35 6.13 -18.11
CA GLU A 137 6.34 5.17 -17.66
C GLU A 137 5.40 5.76 -16.60
N ILE A 138 5.79 6.88 -15.96
CA ILE A 138 5.02 7.49 -14.88
C ILE A 138 4.09 8.56 -15.45
N ILE A 139 2.80 8.43 -15.17
CA ILE A 139 1.77 9.40 -15.55
C ILE A 139 1.62 10.42 -14.42
N ALA A 140 2.17 11.63 -14.57
CA ALA A 140 2.08 12.67 -13.55
C ALA A 140 0.97 13.70 -13.86
N HIS A 141 0.11 13.94 -12.85
CA HIS A 141 -1.02 14.86 -12.87
C HIS A 141 -0.75 16.06 -11.96
N PRO A 142 -0.75 17.29 -12.48
CA PRO A 142 -0.53 18.52 -11.70
C PRO A 142 -1.82 18.96 -10.98
N TYR A 143 -2.37 18.12 -10.08
CA TYR A 143 -3.66 18.37 -9.46
C TYR A 143 -3.57 18.78 -7.99
N VAL A 144 -2.39 18.67 -7.36
CA VAL A 144 -2.15 19.19 -6.02
C VAL A 144 -1.92 20.68 -6.11
N PHE A 145 -2.85 21.45 -5.58
CA PHE A 145 -2.72 22.89 -5.52
C PHE A 145 -1.78 23.29 -4.37
N SER A 146 -0.94 24.27 -4.59
CA SER A 146 -0.07 24.88 -3.58
C SER A 146 -0.05 26.39 -3.84
N ARG A 147 -0.37 27.18 -2.81
CA ARG A 147 -0.40 28.64 -2.92
C ARG A 147 1.01 29.23 -2.94
N SER A 148 1.13 30.37 -3.58
CA SER A 148 2.29 31.23 -3.34
C SER A 148 2.26 31.82 -1.91
N ALA A 149 3.43 32.23 -1.39
CA ALA A 149 3.50 32.86 -0.08
C ALA A 149 2.59 34.11 0.04
N ALA A 150 2.41 34.88 -1.04
CA ALA A 150 1.53 36.03 -1.07
C ALA A 150 0.04 35.65 -0.98
N GLU A 151 -0.36 34.58 -1.65
CA GLU A 151 -1.72 34.05 -1.57
C GLU A 151 -2.04 33.41 -0.23
N THR A 152 -1.04 32.80 0.43
CA THR A 152 -1.19 32.24 1.79
C THR A 152 -1.52 33.35 2.79
N ILE A 153 -0.81 34.48 2.74
CA ILE A 153 -1.07 35.64 3.62
C ILE A 153 -2.48 36.21 3.43
N ALA A 154 -2.94 36.26 2.18
CA ALA A 154 -4.30 36.77 1.86
C ALA A 154 -5.42 35.82 2.28
N ALA A 155 -5.16 34.51 2.32
CA ALA A 155 -6.15 33.49 2.63
C ALA A 155 -6.34 33.23 4.13
N ASP A 156 -5.36 33.52 4.97
CA ASP A 156 -5.45 33.35 6.44
C ASP A 156 -6.61 34.10 7.09
N ALA A 157 -7.19 35.06 6.38
CA ALA A 157 -8.35 35.81 6.84
C ALA A 157 -9.70 35.03 6.72
N SER A 158 -9.82 33.98 5.88
CA SER A 158 -11.08 33.28 5.65
C SER A 158 -11.11 31.84 6.11
N GLY A 159 -9.94 31.18 6.29
CA GLY A 159 -9.84 29.78 6.73
C GLY A 159 -10.44 28.72 5.77
N ALA A 160 -11.03 29.15 4.67
CA ALA A 160 -11.63 28.24 3.70
C ALA A 160 -10.58 27.73 2.70
N PRO A 161 -10.62 26.43 2.30
CA PRO A 161 -9.77 25.93 1.24
C PRO A 161 -10.07 26.64 -0.08
N PRO A 162 -9.04 26.91 -0.91
CA PRO A 162 -9.27 27.56 -2.17
C PRO A 162 -10.09 26.68 -3.13
N PRO A 163 -10.90 27.26 -4.01
CA PRO A 163 -11.65 26.51 -5.02
C PRO A 163 -10.79 25.60 -5.87
N ALA A 164 -9.51 25.96 -6.09
CA ALA A 164 -8.58 25.17 -6.90
C ALA A 164 -8.16 23.86 -6.22
N SER A 165 -8.01 23.80 -4.88
CA SER A 165 -7.68 22.55 -4.17
C SER A 165 -8.85 21.57 -4.18
N GLU A 166 -10.09 22.05 -4.07
CA GLU A 166 -11.29 21.21 -4.21
C GLU A 166 -11.46 20.70 -5.64
N GLU A 167 -11.20 21.52 -6.64
CA GLU A 167 -11.24 21.10 -8.05
C GLU A 167 -10.17 20.04 -8.35
N GLY A 168 -8.96 20.23 -7.85
CA GLY A 168 -7.89 19.24 -7.96
C GLY A 168 -8.26 17.91 -7.30
N ALA A 169 -8.83 17.94 -6.09
CA ALA A 169 -9.30 16.75 -5.38
C ALA A 169 -10.43 16.04 -6.16
N ARG A 170 -11.38 16.80 -6.72
CA ARG A 170 -12.46 16.25 -7.54
C ARG A 170 -11.95 15.60 -8.85
N LYS A 171 -10.98 16.20 -9.52
CA LYS A 171 -10.31 15.60 -10.69
C LYS A 171 -9.61 14.31 -10.30
N THR A 172 -8.87 14.31 -9.19
CA THR A 172 -8.17 13.13 -8.68
C THR A 172 -9.13 12.01 -8.33
N ALA A 173 -10.24 12.29 -7.66
CA ALA A 173 -11.25 11.30 -7.29
C ALA A 173 -11.77 10.49 -8.50
N ARG A 174 -11.92 11.13 -9.68
CA ARG A 174 -12.32 10.43 -10.91
C ARG A 174 -11.30 9.38 -11.35
N TRP A 175 -10.00 9.67 -11.18
CA TRP A 175 -8.94 8.72 -11.48
C TRP A 175 -8.86 7.62 -10.47
N LEU A 176 -9.01 7.95 -9.17
CA LEU A 176 -8.90 7.00 -8.07
C LEU A 176 -9.92 5.86 -8.14
N LYS A 177 -11.11 6.08 -8.75
CA LYS A 177 -12.10 5.02 -9.00
C LYS A 177 -11.56 3.84 -9.80
N ASN A 178 -10.52 4.08 -10.60
CA ASN A 178 -9.89 3.06 -11.44
C ASN A 178 -8.56 2.57 -10.86
N MET A 179 -8.19 2.99 -9.65
CA MET A 179 -6.95 2.57 -8.99
C MET A 179 -7.23 1.39 -8.05
N ASP A 180 -6.24 0.53 -7.94
CA ASP A 180 -6.31 -0.65 -7.09
C ASP A 180 -5.63 -0.45 -5.73
N ALA A 181 -4.78 0.58 -5.61
CA ALA A 181 -4.22 1.07 -4.35
C ALA A 181 -3.75 2.52 -4.48
N VAL A 182 -3.65 3.21 -3.33
CA VAL A 182 -3.17 4.59 -3.21
C VAL A 182 -2.02 4.65 -2.21
N VAL A 183 -0.94 5.36 -2.55
CA VAL A 183 0.10 5.82 -1.62
C VAL A 183 -0.10 7.31 -1.40
N ALA A 184 -0.23 7.75 -0.17
CA ALA A 184 -0.33 9.17 0.16
C ALA A 184 0.82 9.60 1.07
N GLY A 185 1.46 10.72 0.71
CA GLY A 185 2.43 11.41 1.55
C GLY A 185 3.85 11.57 1.04
N PRO A 186 4.42 10.69 0.18
CA PRO A 186 5.78 10.84 -0.30
C PRO A 186 6.05 12.22 -0.92
N GLY A 187 6.85 13.05 -0.24
CA GLY A 187 7.20 14.38 -0.72
C GLY A 187 6.03 15.36 -0.89
N LEU A 188 4.93 15.13 -0.21
CA LEU A 188 3.73 15.98 -0.29
C LEU A 188 4.00 17.41 0.20
N GLY A 189 4.90 17.55 1.17
CA GLY A 189 5.10 18.81 1.88
C GLY A 189 4.02 19.05 2.94
N ARG A 190 4.10 20.24 3.57
CA ARG A 190 3.19 20.63 4.64
C ARG A 190 2.44 21.93 4.34
N ASP A 191 2.37 22.28 3.08
CA ASP A 191 1.51 23.36 2.64
C ASP A 191 0.05 23.06 3.02
N PRO A 192 -0.70 24.00 3.61
CA PRO A 192 -2.07 23.75 4.06
C PRO A 192 -3.00 23.24 2.94
N ASP A 193 -2.82 23.74 1.72
CA ASP A 193 -3.64 23.33 0.58
C ASP A 193 -3.30 21.93 0.09
N ALA A 194 -2.01 21.57 0.11
CA ALA A 194 -1.55 20.20 -0.18
C ALA A 194 -2.05 19.21 0.89
N LEU A 195 -2.03 19.60 2.17
CA LEU A 195 -2.58 18.80 3.26
C LEU A 195 -4.11 18.67 3.14
N HIS A 196 -4.81 19.75 2.75
CA HIS A 196 -6.25 19.69 2.50
C HIS A 196 -6.58 18.75 1.32
N PHE A 197 -5.84 18.88 0.22
CA PHE A 197 -5.97 17.95 -0.91
C PHE A 197 -5.76 16.49 -0.49
N ALA A 198 -4.70 16.21 0.28
CA ALA A 198 -4.42 14.86 0.77
C ALA A 198 -5.55 14.35 1.68
N ARG A 199 -6.11 15.20 2.55
CA ARG A 199 -7.30 14.87 3.36
C ARG A 199 -8.44 14.38 2.47
N ARG A 200 -8.79 15.11 1.41
CA ARG A 200 -9.86 14.74 0.48
C ARG A 200 -9.59 13.40 -0.22
N VAL A 201 -8.32 13.13 -0.54
CA VAL A 201 -7.91 11.83 -1.12
C VAL A 201 -8.08 10.70 -0.12
N LEU A 202 -7.66 10.89 1.15
CA LEU A 202 -7.80 9.87 2.19
C LEU A 202 -9.29 9.55 2.46
N GLU A 203 -10.14 10.58 2.54
CA GLU A 203 -11.58 10.45 2.71
C GLU A 203 -12.18 9.64 1.54
N PHE A 204 -11.87 10.04 0.31
CA PHE A 204 -12.38 9.37 -0.89
C PHE A 204 -11.90 7.90 -0.99
N ALA A 205 -10.62 7.63 -0.72
CA ALA A 205 -10.10 6.27 -0.74
C ALA A 205 -10.78 5.37 0.31
N ARG A 206 -11.13 5.93 1.48
CA ARG A 206 -11.90 5.26 2.51
C ARG A 206 -13.33 4.96 2.05
N GLU A 207 -14.03 5.94 1.48
CA GLU A 207 -15.41 5.80 0.98
C GLU A 207 -15.52 4.74 -0.11
N GLU A 208 -14.58 4.72 -1.05
CA GLU A 208 -14.55 3.74 -2.15
C GLU A 208 -13.90 2.40 -1.77
N GLY A 209 -13.41 2.26 -0.54
CA GLY A 209 -12.76 1.03 -0.05
C GLY A 209 -11.43 0.72 -0.76
N ILE A 210 -10.74 1.73 -1.28
CA ILE A 210 -9.47 1.56 -1.98
C ILE A 210 -8.35 1.33 -0.96
N PRO A 211 -7.49 0.31 -1.12
CA PRO A 211 -6.31 0.12 -0.28
C PRO A 211 -5.42 1.36 -0.23
N LEU A 212 -5.02 1.74 0.98
CA LEU A 212 -4.34 2.99 1.24
C LEU A 212 -3.05 2.77 2.03
N VAL A 213 -1.92 3.18 1.47
CA VAL A 213 -0.63 3.32 2.17
C VAL A 213 -0.48 4.77 2.59
N VAL A 214 -0.32 5.02 3.89
CA VAL A 214 -0.09 6.34 4.46
C VAL A 214 1.35 6.43 4.95
N ASP A 215 2.15 7.28 4.32
CA ASP A 215 3.57 7.44 4.61
C ASP A 215 3.96 8.93 4.74
N ALA A 216 5.12 9.20 5.25
CA ALA A 216 5.77 10.51 5.28
C ALA A 216 4.85 11.66 5.76
N ASP A 217 4.58 12.67 4.91
CA ASP A 217 3.80 13.86 5.31
C ASP A 217 2.30 13.54 5.50
N ALA A 218 1.77 12.48 4.91
CA ALA A 218 0.41 12.04 5.22
C ALA A 218 0.31 11.44 6.65
N LEU A 219 1.37 10.86 7.21
CA LEU A 219 1.41 10.49 8.63
C LEU A 219 1.35 11.71 9.55
N TYR A 220 1.94 12.83 9.14
CA TYR A 220 1.78 14.09 9.87
C TYR A 220 0.32 14.55 9.86
N LEU A 221 -0.38 14.45 8.73
CA LEU A 221 -1.80 14.76 8.65
C LEU A 221 -2.65 13.87 9.58
N VAL A 222 -2.30 12.58 9.70
CA VAL A 222 -2.95 11.66 10.66
C VAL A 222 -2.68 12.06 12.11
N CYS A 223 -1.50 12.64 12.44
CA CYS A 223 -1.25 13.19 13.77
C CYS A 223 -2.17 14.39 14.09
N LEU A 224 -2.51 15.21 13.08
CA LEU A 224 -3.42 16.34 13.25
C LEU A 224 -4.87 15.89 13.36
N ASP A 225 -5.26 14.87 12.61
CA ASP A 225 -6.62 14.32 12.60
C ASP A 225 -6.62 12.80 12.42
N PRO A 226 -6.56 12.04 13.52
CA PRO A 226 -6.59 10.58 13.46
C PRO A 226 -7.90 9.99 12.89
N ALA A 227 -9.00 10.77 12.86
CA ALA A 227 -10.28 10.30 12.36
C ALA A 227 -10.25 9.96 10.86
N LEU A 228 -9.32 10.55 10.10
CA LEU A 228 -9.13 10.30 8.68
C LEU A 228 -8.86 8.82 8.36
N VAL A 229 -8.15 8.14 9.24
CA VAL A 229 -7.79 6.73 9.06
C VAL A 229 -8.46 5.80 10.07
N ARG A 230 -8.99 6.31 11.19
CA ARG A 230 -9.59 5.48 12.24
C ARG A 230 -10.72 4.62 11.68
N GLY A 231 -10.62 3.29 11.87
CA GLY A 231 -11.57 2.33 11.34
C GLY A 231 -11.49 2.10 9.82
N ASN A 232 -10.50 2.68 9.14
CA ASN A 232 -10.28 2.36 7.74
C ASN A 232 -9.58 1.00 7.61
N VAL A 233 -10.38 -0.03 7.40
CA VAL A 233 -9.93 -1.43 7.33
C VAL A 233 -8.98 -1.70 6.15
N ASN A 234 -8.90 -0.81 5.16
CA ASN A 234 -8.01 -0.94 4.01
C ASN A 234 -6.73 -0.10 4.12
N ALA A 235 -6.52 0.60 5.25
CA ALA A 235 -5.34 1.44 5.45
C ALA A 235 -4.17 0.69 6.11
N VAL A 236 -2.97 1.02 5.64
CA VAL A 236 -1.68 0.63 6.25
C VAL A 236 -0.82 1.88 6.44
N LEU A 237 -0.44 2.17 7.67
CA LEU A 237 0.49 3.24 8.02
C LEU A 237 1.92 2.70 8.06
N THR A 238 2.89 3.47 7.54
CA THR A 238 4.30 3.02 7.44
C THR A 238 5.28 3.92 8.22
N PRO A 239 5.09 4.15 9.52
CA PRO A 239 5.94 5.07 10.27
C PRO A 239 7.36 4.54 10.48
N ASN A 240 8.37 5.43 10.36
CA ASN A 240 9.69 5.23 10.96
C ASN A 240 9.64 5.50 12.47
N ALA A 241 10.77 5.30 13.18
CA ALA A 241 10.80 5.44 14.64
C ALA A 241 10.38 6.85 15.15
N ALA A 242 10.73 7.91 14.42
CA ALA A 242 10.35 9.26 14.80
C ALA A 242 8.87 9.55 14.51
N GLU A 243 8.37 9.07 13.37
CA GLU A 243 6.97 9.16 12.98
C GLU A 243 6.09 8.33 13.93
N LEU A 244 6.52 7.12 14.30
CA LEU A 244 5.80 6.27 15.26
C LEU A 244 5.65 6.95 16.61
N ARG A 245 6.72 7.62 17.10
CA ARG A 245 6.66 8.38 18.36
C ARG A 245 5.67 9.54 18.28
N ARG A 246 5.67 10.29 17.18
CA ARG A 246 4.71 11.39 16.97
C ARG A 246 3.28 10.90 16.92
N LEU A 247 3.01 9.81 16.18
CA LEU A 247 1.70 9.18 16.13
C LEU A 247 1.25 8.70 17.52
N ALA A 248 2.16 8.09 18.30
CA ALA A 248 1.85 7.62 19.65
C ALA A 248 1.47 8.80 20.56
N GLY A 249 2.25 9.89 20.59
CA GLY A 249 1.92 11.07 21.36
C GLY A 249 0.59 11.71 20.94
N ALA A 250 0.34 11.82 19.63
CA ALA A 250 -0.88 12.44 19.11
C ALA A 250 -2.16 11.60 19.35
N ILE A 251 -2.05 10.27 19.29
CA ILE A 251 -3.23 9.37 19.30
C ILE A 251 -3.50 8.78 20.69
N LEU A 252 -2.44 8.38 21.40
CA LEU A 252 -2.54 7.76 22.73
C LEU A 252 -2.35 8.79 23.86
N GLY A 253 -1.77 9.95 23.57
CA GLY A 253 -1.30 10.93 24.55
C GLY A 253 0.14 10.64 25.01
N GLU A 254 0.84 11.70 25.41
CA GLU A 254 2.26 11.65 25.79
C GLU A 254 2.53 10.72 26.99
N GLU A 255 1.59 10.68 27.95
CA GLU A 255 1.73 9.86 29.15
C GLU A 255 1.66 8.35 28.82
N GLU A 256 0.64 7.90 28.09
CA GLU A 256 0.50 6.50 27.68
C GLU A 256 1.64 6.09 26.74
N ALA A 257 1.99 6.93 25.78
CA ALA A 257 3.10 6.67 24.86
C ALA A 257 4.42 6.48 25.61
N ARG A 258 4.70 7.29 26.64
CA ARG A 258 5.87 7.18 27.50
C ARG A 258 5.83 5.90 28.33
N ALA A 259 4.71 5.60 28.99
CA ALA A 259 4.54 4.39 29.80
C ALA A 259 4.78 3.11 29.00
N LEU A 260 4.39 3.07 27.73
CA LEU A 260 4.63 1.93 26.83
C LEU A 260 6.11 1.75 26.48
N THR A 261 6.91 2.83 26.52
CA THR A 261 8.35 2.81 26.18
C THR A 261 9.26 2.63 27.39
N ASP A 262 8.85 3.12 28.58
CA ASP A 262 9.68 3.14 29.79
C ASP A 262 9.80 1.80 30.51
N VAL A 263 9.06 0.79 30.09
CA VAL A 263 9.19 -0.55 30.67
C VAL A 263 10.56 -1.12 30.31
N GLN A 264 11.52 -0.98 31.23
CA GLN A 264 12.82 -1.66 31.17
C GLN A 264 12.61 -3.18 31.28
N ARG A 265 12.33 -3.82 30.18
CA ARG A 265 12.38 -5.28 30.08
C ARG A 265 13.48 -5.63 29.08
N PRO A 266 14.36 -6.59 29.42
CA PRO A 266 15.50 -6.92 28.58
C PRO A 266 15.01 -7.32 27.18
N GLU A 267 15.63 -6.75 26.15
CA GLU A 267 15.52 -7.23 24.78
C GLU A 267 15.99 -8.67 24.76
N TYR A 268 15.13 -9.58 24.37
CA TYR A 268 15.43 -11.00 24.37
C TYR A 268 16.33 -11.32 23.18
N ASP A 269 17.50 -11.91 23.45
CA ASP A 269 18.39 -12.49 22.45
C ASP A 269 17.75 -13.75 21.85
N TRP A 270 17.45 -13.72 20.57
CA TRP A 270 16.84 -14.82 19.83
C TRP A 270 17.87 -15.83 19.30
N SER A 271 19.16 -15.66 19.59
CA SER A 271 20.24 -16.51 19.08
C SER A 271 20.44 -17.81 19.85
N ALA A 272 19.72 -18.03 20.96
CA ALA A 272 19.86 -19.24 21.76
C ALA A 272 18.90 -20.34 21.29
N ASP A 273 19.31 -21.10 20.29
CA ASP A 273 18.82 -22.48 20.07
C ASP A 273 19.16 -23.36 21.29
N GLY A 274 18.15 -23.95 21.85
CA GLY A 274 18.38 -25.01 22.82
C GLY A 274 17.38 -25.09 23.98
N GLY A 275 16.40 -25.96 23.84
CA GLY A 275 15.69 -26.54 24.97
C GLY A 275 14.29 -26.00 25.23
N GLU A 276 13.35 -26.92 25.16
CA GLU A 276 11.92 -26.79 25.46
C GLU A 276 11.61 -26.20 26.85
N LYS A 277 11.66 -24.87 26.94
CA LYS A 277 10.87 -24.11 27.92
C LYS A 277 10.17 -23.02 27.16
N LYS A 278 8.85 -23.12 27.01
CA LYS A 278 7.97 -22.04 26.52
C LYS A 278 8.19 -20.81 27.40
N LYS A 279 9.16 -19.96 27.03
CA LYS A 279 9.37 -18.68 27.69
C LYS A 279 8.33 -17.73 27.14
N ALA A 280 7.54 -17.11 28.02
CA ALA A 280 6.60 -16.06 27.65
C ALA A 280 7.33 -15.01 26.82
N ARG A 281 6.87 -14.77 25.58
CA ARG A 281 7.44 -13.76 24.70
C ARG A 281 7.11 -12.38 25.25
N PHE A 282 8.12 -11.62 25.62
CA PHE A 282 7.95 -10.23 25.99
C PHE A 282 7.95 -9.37 24.71
N LEU A 283 6.88 -8.60 24.51
CA LEU A 283 6.78 -7.63 23.44
C LEU A 283 7.84 -6.53 23.65
N SER A 284 8.57 -6.16 22.59
CA SER A 284 9.43 -4.97 22.62
C SER A 284 8.61 -3.70 22.84
N ALA A 285 9.22 -2.64 23.36
CA ALA A 285 8.55 -1.34 23.52
C ALA A 285 7.88 -0.89 22.22
N ARG A 286 8.58 -0.99 21.08
CA ARG A 286 8.05 -0.64 19.78
C ARG A 286 6.85 -1.48 19.37
N GLU A 287 6.87 -2.76 19.65
CA GLU A 287 5.76 -3.68 19.35
C GLU A 287 4.52 -3.32 20.18
N ARG A 288 4.69 -3.02 21.48
CA ARG A 288 3.59 -2.58 22.35
C ARG A 288 2.96 -1.29 21.84
N VAL A 289 3.78 -0.29 21.51
CA VAL A 289 3.31 0.99 20.94
C VAL A 289 2.58 0.76 19.62
N THR A 290 3.16 -0.03 18.72
CA THR A 290 2.56 -0.30 17.40
C THR A 290 1.20 -1.00 17.54
N ARG A 291 1.09 -1.97 18.45
CA ARG A 291 -0.15 -2.67 18.74
C ARG A 291 -1.21 -1.73 19.31
N ARG A 292 -0.87 -0.95 20.33
CA ARG A 292 -1.81 0.00 20.95
C ARG A 292 -2.30 1.07 19.98
N LEU A 293 -1.43 1.54 19.08
CA LEU A 293 -1.83 2.46 18.02
C LEU A 293 -2.83 1.81 17.05
N SER A 294 -2.58 0.56 16.62
CA SER A 294 -3.50 -0.17 15.75
C SER A 294 -4.88 -0.36 16.41
N GLU A 295 -4.90 -0.69 17.71
CA GLU A 295 -6.13 -0.79 18.50
C GLU A 295 -6.86 0.57 18.59
N ALA A 296 -6.16 1.64 18.96
CA ALA A 296 -6.72 2.99 19.06
C ALA A 296 -7.26 3.52 17.72
N LEU A 297 -6.67 3.06 16.61
CA LEU A 297 -7.12 3.34 15.25
C LEU A 297 -8.14 2.31 14.72
N ARG A 298 -8.67 1.42 15.57
CA ARG A 298 -9.71 0.43 15.25
C ARG A 298 -9.32 -0.49 14.08
N GLY A 299 -8.17 -1.16 14.20
CA GLY A 299 -7.74 -2.17 13.24
C GLY A 299 -7.04 -1.66 11.99
N VAL A 300 -6.60 -0.41 11.97
CA VAL A 300 -5.68 0.06 10.94
C VAL A 300 -4.35 -0.68 11.07
N ALA A 301 -3.84 -1.22 9.97
CA ALA A 301 -2.55 -1.90 9.99
C ALA A 301 -1.40 -0.90 10.07
N ILE A 302 -0.34 -1.25 10.79
CA ILE A 302 0.85 -0.40 10.94
C ILE A 302 2.10 -1.23 10.63
N LEU A 303 2.88 -0.79 9.65
CA LEU A 303 4.22 -1.31 9.35
C LEU A 303 5.27 -0.35 9.91
N SER A 304 5.72 -0.58 11.12
CA SER A 304 6.77 0.21 11.78
C SER A 304 8.14 -0.13 11.21
N LYS A 305 8.73 0.84 10.49
CA LYS A 305 10.06 0.73 9.83
C LYS A 305 11.20 0.73 10.85
N GLY A 306 12.24 -0.12 10.68
CA GLY A 306 13.38 -0.15 11.58
C GLY A 306 14.50 -1.11 11.19
N SER A 307 15.33 -1.51 12.17
CA SER A 307 16.28 -2.62 12.00
C SER A 307 15.56 -3.93 11.73
N VAL A 308 14.44 -4.12 12.39
CA VAL A 308 13.41 -5.11 12.10
C VAL A 308 12.15 -4.35 11.73
N ASP A 309 11.51 -4.64 10.61
CA ASP A 309 10.22 -4.05 10.27
C ASP A 309 9.12 -4.87 10.95
N LEU A 310 8.23 -4.17 11.67
CA LEU A 310 7.14 -4.78 12.43
C LEU A 310 5.80 -4.40 11.80
N GLY A 311 5.09 -5.39 11.26
CA GLY A 311 3.72 -5.24 10.80
C GLY A 311 2.74 -5.69 11.88
N VAL A 312 1.77 -4.88 12.24
CA VAL A 312 0.73 -5.19 13.22
C VAL A 312 -0.61 -4.71 12.72
N CYS A 313 -1.63 -5.54 12.85
CA CYS A 313 -3.03 -5.16 12.71
C CYS A 313 -3.80 -5.77 13.88
N SER A 314 -4.31 -4.93 14.76
CA SER A 314 -5.05 -5.32 15.96
C SER A 314 -6.41 -4.64 15.98
N ALA A 315 -7.48 -5.42 15.98
CA ALA A 315 -8.84 -4.94 16.11
C ALA A 315 -9.46 -5.54 17.37
N THR A 316 -10.22 -4.74 18.11
CA THR A 316 -11.12 -5.25 19.16
C THR A 316 -12.44 -5.67 18.51
N ALA A 317 -12.93 -6.85 18.83
CA ALA A 317 -14.20 -7.35 18.29
C ALA A 317 -15.44 -6.57 18.75
N THR A 318 -15.27 -5.53 19.57
CA THR A 318 -16.37 -4.77 20.19
C THR A 318 -16.94 -3.64 19.33
N ASP A 319 -16.36 -3.33 18.17
CA ASP A 319 -16.84 -2.22 17.30
C ASP A 319 -17.82 -2.70 16.22
N ASP A 320 -18.61 -3.72 16.52
CA ASP A 320 -19.37 -4.56 15.58
C ASP A 320 -20.75 -4.04 15.16
N ASP A 321 -21.06 -2.75 15.30
CA ASP A 321 -22.28 -2.21 14.67
C ASP A 321 -22.21 -2.16 13.12
N GLN A 322 -21.06 -2.50 12.53
CA GLN A 322 -20.85 -2.53 11.08
C GLN A 322 -20.09 -3.78 10.56
N ASP A 323 -20.00 -4.86 11.33
CA ASP A 323 -19.44 -6.11 10.79
C ASP A 323 -20.48 -6.76 9.84
N PRO A 324 -20.21 -6.81 8.53
CA PRO A 324 -21.12 -7.42 7.55
C PRO A 324 -21.14 -8.96 7.63
N ARG A 325 -20.41 -9.56 8.58
CA ARG A 325 -20.45 -11.02 8.75
C ARG A 325 -21.83 -11.45 9.23
N PRO A 326 -22.49 -12.43 8.59
CA PRO A 326 -23.78 -12.90 9.02
C PRO A 326 -23.67 -13.46 10.44
N ARG A 327 -24.50 -12.96 11.34
CA ARG A 327 -24.69 -13.52 12.68
C ARG A 327 -25.15 -14.96 12.48
N GLY A 328 -24.26 -15.92 12.67
CA GLY A 328 -24.60 -17.33 12.52
C GLY A 328 -25.78 -17.70 13.44
N PRO A 329 -26.79 -18.39 12.95
CA PRO A 329 -27.89 -18.84 13.78
C PRO A 329 -27.36 -19.84 14.81
N GLY A 330 -27.57 -19.58 16.11
CA GLY A 330 -27.34 -20.54 17.16
C GLY A 330 -26.42 -20.18 18.32
N LEU A 331 -25.81 -18.99 18.31
CA LEU A 331 -24.99 -18.56 19.46
C LEU A 331 -25.80 -17.78 20.50
N SER A 332 -25.59 -18.09 21.77
CA SER A 332 -26.18 -17.35 22.90
C SER A 332 -25.58 -15.94 23.03
N ALA A 333 -26.28 -15.03 23.72
CA ALA A 333 -25.75 -13.70 24.01
C ALA A 333 -24.42 -13.73 24.79
N ALA A 334 -24.18 -14.77 25.62
CA ALA A 334 -22.93 -14.98 26.35
C ALA A 334 -21.78 -15.37 25.39
N GLU A 335 -22.02 -16.25 24.42
CA GLU A 335 -21.04 -16.64 23.40
C GLU A 335 -20.73 -15.49 22.44
N HIS A 336 -21.73 -14.62 22.15
CA HIS A 336 -21.48 -13.37 21.42
C HIS A 336 -20.61 -12.42 22.24
N ALA A 337 -20.85 -12.27 23.55
CA ALA A 337 -20.05 -11.43 24.45
C ALA A 337 -18.63 -11.98 24.65
N GLU A 338 -18.45 -13.30 24.64
CA GLU A 338 -17.11 -13.94 24.73
C GLU A 338 -16.32 -13.80 23.42
N ARG A 339 -16.98 -13.96 22.25
CA ARG A 339 -16.38 -13.67 20.93
C ARG A 339 -16.06 -12.18 20.75
N ALA A 340 -16.85 -11.29 21.30
CA ALA A 340 -16.58 -9.86 21.31
C ALA A 340 -15.28 -9.48 22.06
N LYS A 341 -14.78 -10.38 22.93
CA LYS A 341 -13.49 -10.20 23.60
C LYS A 341 -12.30 -10.75 22.83
N GLU A 342 -12.53 -11.46 21.71
CA GLU A 342 -11.44 -11.98 20.87
C GLU A 342 -10.75 -10.83 20.11
N HIS A 343 -9.58 -10.43 20.60
CA HIS A 343 -8.69 -9.54 19.88
C HIS A 343 -8.06 -10.28 18.70
N VAL A 344 -8.46 -9.93 17.47
CA VAL A 344 -7.76 -10.43 16.28
C VAL A 344 -6.47 -9.63 16.12
N VAL A 345 -5.33 -10.26 16.36
CA VAL A 345 -4.01 -9.67 16.14
C VAL A 345 -3.30 -10.43 15.04
N ALA A 346 -3.13 -9.81 13.89
CA ALA A 346 -2.18 -10.24 12.88
C ALA A 346 -0.89 -9.45 13.05
N TRP A 347 0.27 -10.12 13.02
CA TRP A 347 1.54 -9.45 13.12
C TRP A 347 2.65 -10.19 12.37
N CYS A 348 3.69 -9.44 11.99
CA CYS A 348 4.90 -9.98 11.38
C CYS A 348 6.13 -9.20 11.86
N ALA A 349 7.31 -9.85 11.78
CA ALA A 349 8.60 -9.23 12.02
C ALA A 349 9.56 -9.63 10.90
N VAL A 350 9.96 -8.66 10.08
CA VAL A 350 10.91 -8.88 8.98
C VAL A 350 12.30 -8.47 9.44
N ARG A 351 13.16 -9.45 9.70
CA ARG A 351 14.52 -9.29 10.26
C ARG A 351 15.59 -9.35 9.20
N GLU A 352 15.44 -10.27 8.28
CA GLU A 352 16.43 -10.58 7.25
C GLU A 352 16.52 -9.49 6.17
N GLY A 353 17.64 -9.44 5.47
CA GLY A 353 17.91 -8.43 4.47
C GLY A 353 18.18 -7.05 5.09
N GLY A 354 18.06 -6.02 4.27
CA GLY A 354 18.36 -4.64 4.67
C GLY A 354 19.85 -4.30 4.60
N THR A 355 20.17 -3.07 4.96
CA THR A 355 21.53 -2.51 4.82
C THR A 355 21.87 -1.61 6.02
N PRO A 356 23.13 -1.56 6.45
CA PRO A 356 23.57 -0.57 7.43
C PRO A 356 23.54 0.86 6.87
N ARG A 357 23.51 1.02 5.55
CA ARG A 357 23.39 2.32 4.90
C ARG A 357 21.93 2.80 4.94
N ARG A 358 21.68 3.91 5.59
CA ARG A 358 20.40 4.62 5.56
C ARG A 358 20.49 5.77 4.57
N CYS A 359 19.80 5.69 3.44
CA CYS A 359 19.69 6.78 2.47
C CYS A 359 18.23 7.26 2.38
N GLY A 360 18.04 8.51 1.97
CA GLY A 360 16.71 9.05 1.66
C GLY A 360 16.06 8.23 0.54
N GLY A 361 14.74 8.12 0.54
CA GLY A 361 14.00 7.40 -0.49
C GLY A 361 13.71 5.93 -0.18
N GLN A 362 14.43 5.26 0.73
CA GLN A 362 14.16 3.85 1.06
C GLN A 362 12.74 3.62 1.61
N GLY A 363 12.18 4.60 2.33
CA GLY A 363 10.80 4.56 2.81
C GLY A 363 9.80 4.60 1.66
N ASP A 364 10.06 5.49 0.71
CA ASP A 364 9.23 5.66 -0.49
C ASP A 364 9.24 4.40 -1.36
N VAL A 365 10.41 3.76 -1.50
CA VAL A 365 10.57 2.45 -2.16
C VAL A 365 9.67 1.39 -1.51
N LEU A 366 9.68 1.31 -0.18
CA LEU A 366 8.82 0.38 0.56
C LEU A 366 7.34 0.72 0.36
N ALA A 367 6.96 2.00 0.41
CA ALA A 367 5.57 2.43 0.27
C ALA A 367 4.99 2.07 -1.10
N GLY A 368 5.76 2.25 -2.18
CA GLY A 368 5.37 1.87 -3.54
C GLY A 368 5.23 0.36 -3.70
N SER A 369 6.22 -0.42 -3.25
CA SER A 369 6.15 -1.87 -3.28
C SER A 369 4.96 -2.40 -2.47
N LEU A 370 4.70 -1.84 -1.27
CA LEU A 370 3.55 -2.21 -0.44
C LEU A 370 2.22 -1.94 -1.15
N ALA A 371 2.09 -0.81 -1.83
CA ALA A 371 0.88 -0.50 -2.58
C ALA A 371 0.59 -1.54 -3.67
N THR A 372 1.61 -2.04 -4.35
CA THR A 372 1.46 -3.11 -5.35
C THR A 372 0.96 -4.40 -4.71
N PHE A 373 1.53 -4.84 -3.59
CA PHE A 373 1.06 -6.03 -2.88
C PHE A 373 -0.38 -5.87 -2.36
N LEU A 374 -0.76 -4.68 -1.87
CA LEU A 374 -2.13 -4.39 -1.44
C LEU A 374 -3.11 -4.35 -2.63
N ALA A 375 -2.69 -3.79 -3.77
CA ALA A 375 -3.48 -3.81 -5.00
C ALA A 375 -3.78 -5.25 -5.43
N TRP A 376 -2.78 -6.12 -5.46
CA TRP A 376 -2.97 -7.53 -5.79
C TRP A 376 -3.88 -8.26 -4.81
N ALA A 377 -3.70 -8.05 -3.51
CA ALA A 377 -4.57 -8.63 -2.49
C ALA A 377 -6.02 -8.18 -2.69
N SER A 378 -6.26 -6.90 -2.97
CA SER A 378 -7.59 -6.34 -3.23
C SER A 378 -8.21 -6.91 -4.51
N VAL A 379 -7.45 -6.96 -5.61
CA VAL A 379 -7.92 -7.55 -6.89
C VAL A 379 -8.30 -9.02 -6.70
N ALA A 380 -7.43 -9.81 -6.06
CA ALA A 380 -7.69 -11.22 -5.80
C ALA A 380 -8.92 -11.43 -4.90
N ARG A 381 -9.12 -10.56 -3.90
CA ARG A 381 -10.27 -10.62 -3.02
C ARG A 381 -11.58 -10.27 -3.74
N ARG A 382 -11.58 -9.21 -4.55
CA ARG A 382 -12.75 -8.86 -5.39
C ARG A 382 -13.13 -9.98 -6.36
N ALA A 383 -12.14 -10.62 -6.98
CA ALA A 383 -12.37 -11.76 -7.86
C ALA A 383 -13.01 -12.95 -7.10
N ARG A 384 -12.49 -13.27 -5.90
CA ARG A 384 -13.07 -14.32 -5.04
C ARG A 384 -14.49 -13.99 -4.59
N ALA A 385 -14.76 -12.72 -4.25
CA ALA A 385 -16.09 -12.28 -3.84
C ALA A 385 -17.11 -12.43 -4.97
N ARG A 386 -16.75 -12.05 -6.21
CA ARG A 386 -17.59 -12.26 -7.40
C ARG A 386 -17.89 -13.73 -7.62
N PHE A 387 -16.86 -14.57 -7.66
CA PHE A 387 -17.01 -16.01 -7.87
C PHE A 387 -17.92 -16.67 -6.81
N ARG A 388 -17.81 -16.27 -5.53
CA ARG A 388 -18.66 -16.81 -4.47
C ARG A 388 -20.10 -16.29 -4.53
N ALA A 389 -20.31 -15.07 -4.96
CA ALA A 389 -21.64 -14.52 -5.17
C ALA A 389 -22.39 -15.29 -6.30
N GLU A 390 -21.68 -15.62 -7.39
CA GLU A 390 -22.21 -16.44 -8.48
C GLU A 390 -22.52 -17.89 -8.05
N ALA A 391 -21.74 -18.42 -7.08
CA ALA A 391 -21.94 -19.76 -6.54
C ALA A 391 -22.94 -19.83 -5.37
N GLU A 392 -23.67 -18.74 -5.07
CA GLU A 392 -24.57 -18.61 -3.91
C GLU A 392 -23.92 -18.98 -2.56
N ALA A 393 -22.59 -18.88 -2.48
CA ALA A 393 -21.84 -19.16 -1.27
C ALA A 393 -21.80 -17.94 -0.34
N PHE A 394 -21.37 -18.14 0.92
CA PHE A 394 -21.26 -17.07 1.92
C PHE A 394 -20.53 -15.83 1.38
N PRO A 395 -21.06 -14.62 1.60
CA PRO A 395 -20.47 -13.39 1.11
C PRO A 395 -19.06 -13.19 1.69
N VAL A 396 -18.10 -12.83 0.84
CA VAL A 396 -16.76 -12.39 1.27
C VAL A 396 -16.75 -10.87 1.31
N SER A 397 -16.34 -10.30 2.43
CA SER A 397 -16.15 -8.84 2.52
C SER A 397 -15.18 -8.37 1.42
N PRO A 398 -15.46 -7.29 0.70
CA PRO A 398 -14.53 -6.71 -0.28
C PRO A 398 -13.30 -6.07 0.36
N CYS A 399 -13.35 -5.80 1.67
CA CYS A 399 -12.24 -5.19 2.42
C CYS A 399 -11.16 -6.21 2.78
N LEU A 400 -9.90 -5.78 2.77
CA LEU A 400 -8.76 -6.61 3.19
C LEU A 400 -8.86 -6.93 4.68
N ASP A 401 -8.65 -8.19 5.05
CA ASP A 401 -8.58 -8.57 6.46
C ASP A 401 -7.19 -8.25 7.06
N ALA A 402 -7.08 -8.43 8.37
CA ALA A 402 -5.85 -8.13 9.09
C ALA A 402 -4.65 -8.97 8.60
N ALA A 403 -4.88 -10.24 8.28
CA ALA A 403 -3.83 -11.14 7.82
C ALA A 403 -3.35 -10.79 6.40
N GLU A 404 -4.26 -10.42 5.50
CA GLU A 404 -3.91 -9.98 4.14
C GLU A 404 -3.06 -8.70 4.15
N LYS A 405 -3.44 -7.70 4.96
CA LYS A 405 -2.67 -6.45 5.11
C LYS A 405 -1.27 -6.70 5.69
N VAL A 406 -1.18 -7.49 6.75
CA VAL A 406 0.10 -7.80 7.38
C VAL A 406 0.96 -8.68 6.48
N SER A 407 0.37 -9.61 5.73
CA SER A 407 1.07 -10.41 4.72
C SER A 407 1.63 -9.54 3.59
N ALA A 408 0.82 -8.64 3.04
CA ALA A 408 1.27 -7.67 2.03
C ALA A 408 2.44 -6.82 2.56
N ALA A 409 2.32 -6.30 3.79
CA ALA A 409 3.37 -5.51 4.44
C ALA A 409 4.66 -6.32 4.65
N ALA A 410 4.55 -7.58 5.06
CA ALA A 410 5.68 -8.47 5.26
C ALA A 410 6.43 -8.77 3.95
N HIS A 411 5.70 -9.07 2.88
CA HIS A 411 6.32 -9.36 1.58
C HIS A 411 6.96 -8.12 0.96
N ALA A 412 6.29 -6.95 1.02
CA ALA A 412 6.88 -5.69 0.57
C ALA A 412 8.16 -5.35 1.35
N ALA A 413 8.12 -5.42 2.69
CA ALA A 413 9.29 -5.19 3.52
C ALA A 413 10.43 -6.17 3.18
N ARG A 414 10.12 -7.45 2.92
CA ARG A 414 11.14 -8.43 2.59
C ARG A 414 11.79 -8.17 1.24
N VAL A 415 11.00 -7.94 0.19
CA VAL A 415 11.52 -7.64 -1.17
C VAL A 415 12.40 -6.40 -1.12
N THR A 416 11.94 -5.31 -0.50
CA THR A 416 12.70 -4.06 -0.44
C THR A 416 13.96 -4.17 0.44
N ARG A 417 13.96 -5.00 1.48
CA ARG A 417 15.16 -5.27 2.29
C ARG A 417 16.17 -6.12 1.54
N ASP A 418 15.75 -7.11 0.77
CA ASP A 418 16.63 -7.93 -0.06
C ASP A 418 17.23 -7.08 -1.20
N ALA A 419 16.43 -6.22 -1.85
CA ALA A 419 16.90 -5.25 -2.83
C ALA A 419 17.93 -4.26 -2.23
N ALA A 420 17.65 -3.73 -1.03
CA ALA A 420 18.58 -2.83 -0.34
C ALA A 420 19.89 -3.53 0.04
N ARG A 421 19.84 -4.80 0.40
CA ARG A 421 21.05 -5.60 0.65
C ARG A 421 21.86 -5.80 -0.63
N ALA A 422 21.22 -6.20 -1.73
CA ALA A 422 21.88 -6.39 -3.02
C ALA A 422 22.54 -5.10 -3.52
N ALA A 423 21.84 -3.98 -3.46
CA ALA A 423 22.38 -2.66 -3.78
C ALA A 423 23.59 -2.30 -2.90
N PHE A 424 23.51 -2.57 -1.60
CA PHE A 424 24.61 -2.31 -0.68
C PHE A 424 25.83 -3.20 -0.95
N GLU A 425 25.64 -4.46 -1.30
CA GLU A 425 26.73 -5.36 -1.68
C GLU A 425 27.51 -4.84 -2.90
N LYS A 426 26.83 -4.19 -3.84
CA LYS A 426 27.43 -3.56 -5.02
C LYS A 426 28.07 -2.20 -4.74
N LYS A 427 27.36 -1.31 -4.02
CA LYS A 427 27.72 0.11 -3.89
C LYS A 427 28.27 0.51 -2.52
N LYS A 428 28.10 -0.33 -1.48
CA LYS A 428 28.57 -0.09 -0.12
C LYS A 428 28.07 1.27 0.41
N ARG A 429 28.97 2.16 0.79
CA ARG A 429 28.66 3.48 1.34
C ARG A 429 27.97 4.42 0.34
N ALA A 430 28.15 4.19 -0.95
CA ALA A 430 27.56 4.99 -2.03
C ALA A 430 26.14 4.58 -2.41
N THR A 431 25.55 3.55 -1.75
CA THR A 431 24.18 3.10 -2.01
C THR A 431 23.17 4.24 -1.88
N THR A 432 22.35 4.39 -2.91
CA THR A 432 21.23 5.36 -3.01
C THR A 432 19.90 4.61 -3.15
N ALA A 433 18.78 5.36 -3.12
CA ALA A 433 17.47 4.76 -3.38
C ALA A 433 17.31 4.27 -4.82
N SER A 434 17.95 4.92 -5.79
CA SER A 434 17.96 4.47 -7.19
C SER A 434 18.59 3.08 -7.32
N ASP A 435 19.73 2.85 -6.64
CA ASP A 435 20.36 1.52 -6.63
C ASP A 435 19.44 0.44 -6.03
N VAL A 436 18.67 0.80 -5.00
CA VAL A 436 17.69 -0.14 -4.40
C VAL A 436 16.55 -0.45 -5.36
N VAL A 437 16.06 0.56 -6.09
CA VAL A 437 15.00 0.41 -7.10
C VAL A 437 15.42 -0.55 -8.21
N GLU A 438 16.68 -0.48 -8.68
CA GLU A 438 17.22 -1.37 -9.70
C GLU A 438 17.20 -2.84 -9.27
N GLU A 439 17.34 -3.12 -7.97
CA GLU A 439 17.40 -4.49 -7.45
C GLU A 439 16.01 -5.08 -7.09
N ILE A 440 14.91 -4.31 -7.17
CA ILE A 440 13.58 -4.78 -6.76
C ILE A 440 13.14 -5.99 -7.58
N GLY A 441 13.29 -5.92 -8.91
CA GLY A 441 12.82 -6.98 -9.80
C GLY A 441 13.50 -8.32 -9.51
N GLU A 442 14.83 -8.32 -9.34
CA GLU A 442 15.59 -9.53 -9.01
C GLU A 442 15.24 -10.06 -7.61
N ALA A 443 15.13 -9.17 -6.61
CA ALA A 443 14.72 -9.54 -5.26
C ALA A 443 13.29 -10.11 -5.22
N PHE A 444 12.40 -9.60 -6.08
CA PHE A 444 11.04 -10.11 -6.23
C PHE A 444 11.02 -11.50 -6.85
N GLU A 445 11.70 -11.69 -8.00
CA GLU A 445 11.76 -12.98 -8.72
C GLU A 445 12.43 -14.07 -7.89
N ALA A 446 13.46 -13.75 -7.09
CA ALA A 446 14.09 -14.70 -6.17
C ALA A 446 13.10 -15.27 -5.15
N ARG A 447 12.04 -14.52 -4.83
CA ARG A 447 11.02 -14.90 -3.85
C ARG A 447 9.74 -15.44 -4.47
N PHE A 448 9.34 -14.89 -5.58
CA PHE A 448 8.13 -15.22 -6.33
C PHE A 448 8.48 -15.56 -7.78
N PRO A 449 9.27 -16.61 -8.02
CA PRO A 449 9.71 -16.95 -9.37
C PRO A 449 8.51 -17.16 -10.28
N ALA A 450 8.57 -16.52 -11.45
CA ALA A 450 7.57 -16.69 -12.48
C ALA A 450 7.50 -18.16 -12.91
N ASP A 451 6.30 -18.71 -12.96
CA ASP A 451 6.10 -20.06 -13.48
C ASP A 451 6.24 -20.03 -15.00
N ARG A 452 7.37 -20.60 -15.50
CA ARG A 452 7.65 -20.65 -16.93
C ARG A 452 6.53 -21.31 -17.72
N ALA A 453 5.86 -22.31 -17.16
CA ALA A 453 4.73 -22.98 -17.83
C ALA A 453 3.53 -22.05 -18.05
N SER A 454 3.37 -20.98 -17.26
CA SER A 454 2.26 -20.05 -17.40
C SER A 454 2.39 -19.11 -18.61
N TYR A 455 3.62 -18.80 -19.05
CA TYR A 455 3.89 -17.86 -20.14
C TYR A 455 4.70 -18.45 -21.33
N ALA A 456 5.22 -19.68 -21.22
CA ALA A 456 5.91 -20.36 -22.33
C ALA A 456 4.93 -20.68 -23.48
N SER A 457 5.43 -20.64 -24.72
CA SER A 457 4.65 -21.05 -25.90
C SER A 457 4.31 -22.54 -25.85
N SER A 458 3.27 -22.94 -26.58
CA SER A 458 2.94 -24.36 -26.74
C SER A 458 4.09 -25.16 -27.35
N GLU A 459 4.85 -24.54 -28.25
CA GLU A 459 6.03 -25.15 -28.87
C GLU A 459 7.18 -25.35 -27.87
N GLU A 460 7.40 -24.40 -26.95
CA GLU A 460 8.39 -24.53 -25.87
C GLU A 460 7.97 -25.54 -24.80
N ARG A 461 6.65 -25.73 -24.59
CA ARG A 461 6.14 -26.72 -23.62
C ARG A 461 6.30 -28.17 -24.11
N TYR A 462 6.23 -28.41 -25.41
CA TYR A 462 6.27 -29.75 -26.01
C TYR A 462 7.57 -30.04 -26.80
N GLY A 463 8.37 -29.00 -27.11
CA GLY A 463 9.59 -29.14 -27.89
C GLY A 463 10.79 -29.76 -27.16
N GLY A 464 10.72 -29.82 -25.80
CA GLY A 464 11.80 -30.43 -25.00
C GLY A 464 11.86 -31.94 -25.04
N ASP A 465 10.79 -32.62 -25.40
CA ASP A 465 10.68 -34.09 -25.31
C ASP A 465 10.95 -34.83 -26.65
N MET A 466 11.01 -34.10 -27.75
CA MET A 466 11.24 -34.74 -29.06
C MET A 466 12.73 -35.00 -29.40
N ASN A 467 13.64 -34.28 -28.79
CA ASN A 467 15.09 -34.51 -29.03
C ASN A 467 15.73 -35.53 -28.08
N ALA A 468 15.01 -35.99 -27.05
CA ALA A 468 15.54 -37.03 -26.14
C ALA A 468 15.26 -38.46 -26.59
N LYS A 469 14.56 -38.65 -27.73
CA LYS A 469 14.27 -39.99 -28.32
C LYS A 469 14.99 -40.25 -29.61
N ALA A 470 15.94 -39.40 -30.02
CA ALA A 470 16.70 -39.54 -31.25
C ALA A 470 18.22 -39.66 -31.03
N SER A 471 18.64 -40.06 -29.80
CA SER A 471 20.03 -40.42 -29.51
C SER A 471 20.13 -41.81 -28.90
#